data_bbadfaf69279a528f87c343dd9ed30b5
#
_entry.id   bbadfaf69279a528f87c343dd9ed30b5
#
_cell.length_a   1.000
_cell.length_b   1.000
_cell.length_c   1.000
_cell.angle_alpha   90.00
_cell.angle_beta   90.00
_cell.angle_gamma   90.00
#
_symmetry.space_group_name_H-M   'P 1'
#
loop_
_entity.id
_entity.type
_entity.pdbx_description
1 polymer ?
#
loop_
_entity_poly.entity_id
_entity_poly.type
_entity_poly.pdbx_seq_one_letter_code
_entity_poly.pdbx_strand_id
1 'polypeptide(L)'
;TEGVGIINYRGWGNSHGWHKPEFYIEDINDLNHGWKLPVVMSFVCNTGDFGADVPPQVGPSKCFGEELLTKGTPTNPKGAAAMIGPSDLDTDTRFNNVMCGAMWDEFLEGRESELGPALFAGKQALIKEFPELSGSNDVVEFYHHIYGILGDPSLSVWLQAPQNMTADIEDDPILN
;
A
#
# COMPACT_ATOMS: atom_id res chain seq x y z
N THR A 1 -3.49 -1.32 -22.48
CA THR A 1 -2.55 -0.80 -21.47
C THR A 1 -1.84 -1.96 -20.79
N GLU A 2 -0.54 -1.81 -20.55
CA GLU A 2 0.28 -2.88 -19.96
C GLU A 2 -0.02 -3.07 -18.47
N GLY A 3 -0.44 -2.01 -17.75
CA GLY A 3 -0.62 -1.98 -16.30
C GLY A 3 0.68 -1.58 -15.57
N VAL A 4 0.60 -1.50 -14.24
CA VAL A 4 1.75 -1.26 -13.35
C VAL A 4 1.63 -2.18 -12.13
N GLY A 5 2.75 -2.65 -11.58
CA GLY A 5 2.77 -3.49 -10.38
C GLY A 5 2.60 -2.70 -9.10
N ILE A 6 3.22 -1.51 -9.05
CA ILE A 6 3.20 -0.64 -7.87
C ILE A 6 2.84 0.79 -8.31
N ILE A 7 2.00 1.44 -7.51
CA ILE A 7 1.77 2.88 -7.53
C ILE A 7 2.26 3.43 -6.20
N ASN A 8 3.26 4.31 -6.25
CA ASN A 8 3.76 4.99 -5.05
C ASN A 8 3.40 6.47 -5.11
N TYR A 9 2.65 6.94 -4.13
CA TYR A 9 2.24 8.33 -4.04
C TYR A 9 2.85 9.01 -2.81
N ARG A 10 3.39 10.19 -3.05
CA ARG A 10 3.90 11.13 -2.07
C ARG A 10 3.38 12.52 -2.40
N GLY A 11 2.68 13.16 -1.47
CA GLY A 11 2.09 14.47 -1.73
C GLY A 11 1.12 14.90 -0.63
N TRP A 12 0.01 15.47 -1.05
CA TRP A 12 -1.09 15.89 -0.19
C TRP A 12 -2.33 15.08 -0.50
N GLY A 13 -3.09 14.74 0.53
CA GLY A 13 -4.33 13.99 0.41
C GLY A 13 -5.07 13.88 1.74
N ASN A 14 -6.17 13.16 1.72
CA ASN A 14 -6.99 12.82 2.87
C ASN A 14 -7.79 11.53 2.60
N SER A 15 -8.80 11.24 3.41
CA SER A 15 -9.66 10.07 3.23
C SER A 15 -10.41 10.01 1.89
N HIS A 16 -10.51 11.13 1.16
CA HIS A 16 -11.13 11.21 -0.17
C HIS A 16 -10.15 10.84 -1.31
N GLY A 17 -8.83 10.99 -1.09
CA GLY A 17 -7.80 10.66 -2.08
C GLY A 17 -6.65 11.65 -2.15
N TRP A 18 -5.99 11.67 -3.31
CA TRP A 18 -4.79 12.47 -3.58
C TRP A 18 -5.14 13.81 -4.19
N HIS A 19 -4.40 14.87 -3.79
CA HIS A 19 -4.71 16.22 -4.21
C HIS A 19 -3.86 16.74 -5.39
N LYS A 20 -2.65 16.22 -5.60
CA LYS A 20 -1.76 16.66 -6.70
C LYS A 20 -0.82 15.55 -7.14
N PRO A 21 -1.05 14.90 -8.28
CA PRO A 21 -2.25 15.06 -9.13
C PRO A 21 -3.52 14.68 -8.39
N GLU A 22 -4.65 15.26 -8.78
CA GLU A 22 -5.95 14.89 -8.25
C GLU A 22 -6.29 13.47 -8.70
N PHE A 23 -6.61 12.62 -7.72
CA PHE A 23 -7.15 11.29 -7.93
C PHE A 23 -7.97 10.93 -6.70
N TYR A 24 -9.28 10.93 -6.88
CA TYR A 24 -10.24 10.77 -5.80
C TYR A 24 -11.03 9.48 -5.93
N ILE A 25 -11.84 9.19 -4.93
CA ILE A 25 -12.72 8.01 -4.88
C ILE A 25 -13.58 7.89 -6.14
N GLU A 26 -14.06 9.01 -6.69
CA GLU A 26 -14.88 9.06 -7.89
C GLU A 26 -14.13 8.58 -9.14
N ASP A 27 -12.84 8.90 -9.24
CA ASP A 27 -11.99 8.53 -10.39
C ASP A 27 -11.75 7.02 -10.46
N ILE A 28 -11.85 6.31 -9.33
CA ILE A 28 -11.72 4.85 -9.29
C ILE A 28 -12.79 4.18 -10.16
N ASN A 29 -13.96 4.80 -10.31
CA ASN A 29 -15.04 4.29 -11.16
C ASN A 29 -14.61 4.18 -12.64
N ASP A 30 -13.75 5.08 -13.10
CA ASP A 30 -13.32 5.18 -14.48
C ASP A 30 -12.16 4.24 -14.81
N LEU A 31 -11.57 3.58 -13.82
CA LEU A 31 -10.54 2.59 -14.02
C LEU A 31 -11.08 1.39 -14.80
N ASN A 32 -10.30 0.94 -15.78
CA ASN A 32 -10.65 -0.21 -16.64
C ASN A 32 -9.41 -1.04 -16.96
N HIS A 33 -8.74 -1.53 -15.92
CA HIS A 33 -7.53 -2.34 -16.03
C HIS A 33 -7.77 -3.82 -15.68
N GLY A 34 -9.01 -4.16 -15.27
CA GLY A 34 -9.39 -5.53 -14.93
C GLY A 34 -8.50 -6.10 -13.82
N TRP A 35 -8.05 -7.32 -14.00
CA TRP A 35 -7.23 -8.04 -13.01
C TRP A 35 -5.76 -7.56 -12.91
N LYS A 36 -5.36 -6.52 -13.65
CA LYS A 36 -4.04 -5.89 -13.50
C LYS A 36 -4.04 -4.93 -12.31
N LEU A 37 -4.30 -5.45 -11.12
CA LEU A 37 -4.44 -4.71 -9.89
C LEU A 37 -3.06 -4.40 -9.29
N PRO A 38 -2.67 -3.13 -9.17
CA PRO A 38 -1.41 -2.73 -8.56
C PRO A 38 -1.49 -2.86 -7.03
N VAL A 39 -0.32 -2.85 -6.39
CA VAL A 39 -0.19 -2.45 -4.99
C VAL A 39 -0.08 -0.93 -4.94
N VAL A 40 -0.81 -0.30 -4.03
CA VAL A 40 -0.74 1.16 -3.82
C VAL A 40 -0.03 1.46 -2.50
N MET A 41 1.02 2.26 -2.57
CA MET A 41 1.75 2.78 -1.41
C MET A 41 1.47 4.28 -1.30
N SER A 42 0.63 4.68 -0.35
CA SER A 42 0.15 6.05 -0.16
C SER A 42 0.76 6.64 1.11
N PHE A 43 1.87 7.36 0.95
CA PHE A 43 2.52 8.06 2.07
C PHE A 43 1.99 9.48 2.19
N VAL A 44 0.71 9.60 2.53
CA VAL A 44 0.00 10.85 2.68
C VAL A 44 -1.17 10.69 3.65
N CYS A 45 -1.56 11.77 4.30
CA CYS A 45 -2.53 11.80 5.39
C CYS A 45 -3.83 11.03 5.09
N ASN A 46 -4.27 10.24 6.05
CA ASN A 46 -5.63 9.73 6.21
C ASN A 46 -6.22 8.89 5.05
N THR A 47 -5.40 8.47 4.08
CA THR A 47 -5.90 7.70 2.94
C THR A 47 -6.29 6.27 3.29
N GLY A 48 -5.84 5.75 4.44
CA GLY A 48 -6.14 4.42 4.97
C GLY A 48 -7.05 4.41 6.21
N ASP A 49 -7.78 5.50 6.48
CA ASP A 49 -8.66 5.65 7.65
C ASP A 49 -9.98 4.88 7.48
N PHE A 50 -9.89 3.55 7.52
CA PHE A 50 -11.07 2.68 7.44
C PHE A 50 -11.96 2.71 8.69
N GLY A 51 -11.44 3.18 9.82
CA GLY A 51 -12.20 3.39 11.05
C GLY A 51 -13.09 4.62 11.00
N ALA A 52 -12.80 5.56 10.10
CA ALA A 52 -13.47 6.86 9.97
C ALA A 52 -13.54 7.60 11.33
N ASP A 53 -12.47 7.51 12.13
CA ASP A 53 -12.42 8.01 13.49
C ASP A 53 -11.72 9.38 13.60
N VAL A 54 -11.19 9.91 12.51
CA VAL A 54 -10.66 11.29 12.46
C VAL A 54 -11.79 12.30 12.23
N PRO A 55 -12.18 13.08 13.24
CA PRO A 55 -13.21 14.11 13.08
C PRO A 55 -12.65 15.41 12.48
N PRO A 56 -13.49 16.22 11.80
CA PRO A 56 -14.84 15.90 11.36
C PRO A 56 -14.81 15.04 10.09
N GLN A 57 -15.48 13.93 10.12
CA GLN A 57 -15.65 13.09 8.94
C GLN A 57 -16.61 13.79 7.96
N VAL A 58 -16.05 14.63 7.13
CA VAL A 58 -16.74 15.24 5.99
C VAL A 58 -16.27 14.52 4.74
N GLY A 59 -16.83 13.37 4.49
CA GLY A 59 -16.40 12.57 3.36
C GLY A 59 -17.30 11.38 3.10
N PRO A 60 -16.95 10.57 2.12
CA PRO A 60 -17.68 9.36 1.80
C PRO A 60 -17.63 8.37 2.97
N SER A 61 -18.57 7.43 2.99
CA SER A 61 -18.69 6.40 4.02
C SER A 61 -17.52 5.40 4.05
N LYS A 62 -16.65 5.43 3.04
CA LYS A 62 -15.43 4.63 2.93
C LYS A 62 -14.26 5.53 2.61
N CYS A 63 -13.09 5.23 3.18
CA CYS A 63 -11.89 5.94 2.82
C CYS A 63 -11.35 5.53 1.43
N PHE A 64 -10.41 6.30 0.92
CA PHE A 64 -9.77 6.07 -0.37
C PHE A 64 -9.21 4.64 -0.51
N GLY A 65 -8.55 4.14 0.53
CA GLY A 65 -8.01 2.78 0.56
C GLY A 65 -9.09 1.69 0.47
N GLU A 66 -10.19 1.85 1.20
CA GLU A 66 -11.31 0.91 1.12
C GLU A 66 -11.95 0.89 -0.27
N GLU A 67 -12.14 2.06 -0.87
CA GLU A 67 -12.70 2.14 -2.24
C GLU A 67 -11.75 1.51 -3.26
N LEU A 68 -10.44 1.70 -3.14
CA LEU A 68 -9.47 1.03 -4.00
C LEU A 68 -9.56 -0.50 -3.92
N LEU A 69 -9.86 -1.07 -2.76
CA LEU A 69 -9.91 -2.52 -2.58
C LEU A 69 -11.29 -3.13 -2.90
N THR A 70 -12.35 -2.36 -2.77
CA THR A 70 -13.72 -2.88 -2.87
C THR A 70 -14.45 -2.51 -4.16
N LYS A 71 -13.86 -1.67 -4.99
CA LYS A 71 -14.50 -1.17 -6.21
C LYS A 71 -14.51 -2.21 -7.33
N GLY A 72 -15.56 -2.16 -8.12
CA GLY A 72 -15.76 -3.06 -9.24
C GLY A 72 -16.56 -4.31 -8.88
N THR A 73 -16.36 -5.36 -9.66
CA THR A 73 -17.02 -6.67 -9.49
C THR A 73 -16.00 -7.79 -9.67
N PRO A 74 -16.30 -9.03 -9.27
CA PRO A 74 -15.39 -10.16 -9.52
C PRO A 74 -15.04 -10.39 -11.00
N THR A 75 -15.91 -9.97 -11.92
CA THR A 75 -15.67 -10.09 -13.37
C THR A 75 -15.05 -8.84 -13.99
N ASN A 76 -15.09 -7.71 -13.29
CA ASN A 76 -14.50 -6.44 -13.71
C ASN A 76 -13.96 -5.70 -12.47
N PRO A 77 -12.89 -6.18 -11.85
CA PRO A 77 -12.30 -5.53 -10.69
C PRO A 77 -11.67 -4.19 -11.08
N LYS A 78 -11.63 -3.28 -10.11
CA LYS A 78 -11.05 -1.94 -10.24
C LYS A 78 -10.18 -1.66 -9.02
N GLY A 79 -9.33 -0.63 -9.11
CA GLY A 79 -8.54 -0.17 -7.98
C GLY A 79 -7.25 -0.96 -7.77
N ALA A 80 -7.06 -1.61 -6.61
CA ALA A 80 -5.80 -2.19 -6.19
C ALA A 80 -5.95 -3.57 -5.54
N ALA A 81 -4.87 -4.36 -5.54
CA ALA A 81 -4.80 -5.63 -4.82
C ALA A 81 -4.55 -5.43 -3.32
N ALA A 82 -3.79 -4.40 -2.97
CA ALA A 82 -3.54 -3.98 -1.60
C ALA A 82 -3.17 -2.50 -1.57
N MET A 83 -3.37 -1.87 -0.41
CA MET A 83 -2.93 -0.49 -0.18
C MET A 83 -2.22 -0.37 1.17
N ILE A 84 -1.11 0.36 1.19
CA ILE A 84 -0.47 0.85 2.41
C ILE A 84 -0.81 2.33 2.54
N GLY A 85 -1.30 2.72 3.70
CA GLY A 85 -1.62 4.13 3.99
C GLY A 85 -1.90 4.36 5.47
N PRO A 86 -1.83 5.62 5.92
CA PRO A 86 -2.09 5.97 7.31
C PRO A 86 -3.57 6.19 7.57
N SER A 87 -3.98 5.92 8.81
CA SER A 87 -5.33 6.15 9.32
C SER A 87 -5.50 7.50 10.01
N ASP A 88 -4.51 8.40 9.95
CA ASP A 88 -4.54 9.68 10.63
C ASP A 88 -4.09 10.84 9.73
N LEU A 89 -4.51 12.08 10.08
CA LEU A 89 -4.16 13.31 9.36
C LEU A 89 -2.77 13.84 9.73
N ASP A 90 -2.26 13.53 10.91
CA ASP A 90 -1.03 14.11 11.46
C ASP A 90 0.23 13.41 10.95
N THR A 91 0.36 13.27 9.63
CA THR A 91 1.58 12.73 9.02
C THR A 91 2.52 13.84 8.54
N ASP A 92 3.81 13.63 8.76
CA ASP A 92 4.88 14.55 8.37
C ASP A 92 5.74 13.92 7.27
N THR A 93 6.11 14.74 6.29
CA THR A 93 6.93 14.36 5.14
C THR A 93 8.25 13.70 5.55
N ARG A 94 8.86 14.12 6.64
CA ARG A 94 10.13 13.62 7.15
C ARG A 94 10.06 12.12 7.47
N PHE A 95 9.06 11.70 8.25
CA PHE A 95 8.87 10.30 8.62
C PHE A 95 8.37 9.47 7.44
N ASN A 96 7.44 10.02 6.65
CA ASN A 96 6.97 9.38 5.42
C ASN A 96 8.12 9.07 4.46
N ASN A 97 9.11 9.96 4.33
CA ASN A 97 10.29 9.73 3.49
C ASN A 97 11.12 8.55 3.96
N VAL A 98 11.38 8.46 5.25
CA VAL A 98 12.19 7.37 5.83
C VAL A 98 11.50 6.04 5.63
N MET A 99 10.21 5.94 5.95
CA MET A 99 9.44 4.71 5.76
C MET A 99 9.40 4.28 4.29
N CYS A 100 9.04 5.21 3.41
CA CYS A 100 8.97 4.96 1.97
C CYS A 100 10.32 4.51 1.41
N GLY A 101 11.40 5.21 1.77
CA GLY A 101 12.76 4.87 1.34
C GLY A 101 13.20 3.49 1.80
N ALA A 102 12.97 3.15 3.06
CA ALA A 102 13.32 1.85 3.61
C ALA A 102 12.53 0.69 2.95
N MET A 103 11.24 0.87 2.68
CA MET A 103 10.45 -0.13 1.96
C MET A 103 10.97 -0.35 0.54
N TRP A 104 11.29 0.72 -0.19
CA TRP A 104 11.88 0.61 -1.52
C TRP A 104 13.26 -0.06 -1.49
N ASP A 105 14.08 0.23 -0.47
CA ASP A 105 15.37 -0.41 -0.28
C ASP A 105 15.23 -1.93 -0.09
N GLU A 106 14.25 -2.39 0.71
CA GLU A 106 13.95 -3.82 0.86
C GLU A 106 13.57 -4.48 -0.47
N PHE A 107 12.67 -3.87 -1.23
CA PHE A 107 12.21 -4.41 -2.51
C PHE A 107 13.33 -4.42 -3.58
N LEU A 108 14.07 -3.33 -3.71
CA LEU A 108 15.07 -3.18 -4.78
C LEU A 108 16.32 -4.03 -4.54
N GLU A 109 16.71 -4.22 -3.28
CA GLU A 109 17.80 -5.10 -2.90
C GLU A 109 17.38 -6.58 -2.80
N GLY A 110 16.09 -6.87 -3.00
CA GLY A 110 15.54 -8.22 -2.98
C GLY A 110 15.60 -8.92 -1.62
N ARG A 111 15.65 -8.13 -0.52
CA ARG A 111 15.62 -8.68 0.84
C ARG A 111 14.22 -9.10 1.23
N GLU A 112 13.23 -8.32 0.84
CA GLU A 112 11.82 -8.61 1.06
C GLU A 112 11.04 -8.52 -0.25
N SER A 113 10.04 -9.39 -0.41
CA SER A 113 9.10 -9.34 -1.52
C SER A 113 7.67 -9.13 -1.07
N GLU A 114 7.38 -9.32 0.21
CA GLU A 114 6.05 -9.24 0.79
C GLU A 114 5.80 -7.88 1.45
N LEU A 115 4.54 -7.43 1.41
CA LEU A 115 4.14 -6.10 1.91
C LEU A 115 4.33 -5.95 3.43
N GLY A 116 3.99 -6.98 4.20
CA GLY A 116 4.07 -6.93 5.66
C GLY A 116 5.49 -6.73 6.17
N PRO A 117 6.44 -7.62 5.81
CA PRO A 117 7.85 -7.46 6.15
C PRO A 117 8.42 -6.13 5.67
N ALA A 118 8.11 -5.70 4.44
CA ALA A 118 8.60 -4.43 3.92
C ALA A 118 8.06 -3.22 4.71
N LEU A 119 6.75 -3.20 5.05
CA LEU A 119 6.20 -2.15 5.90
C LEU A 119 6.83 -2.17 7.30
N PHE A 120 7.06 -3.36 7.86
CA PHE A 120 7.74 -3.49 9.14
C PHE A 120 9.17 -2.93 9.09
N ALA A 121 9.93 -3.21 8.03
CA ALA A 121 11.26 -2.61 7.82
C ALA A 121 11.18 -1.07 7.76
N GLY A 122 10.18 -0.53 7.08
CA GLY A 122 9.92 0.92 7.07
C GLY A 122 9.70 1.49 8.47
N LYS A 123 8.90 0.82 9.30
CA LYS A 123 8.65 1.21 10.70
C LYS A 123 9.93 1.10 11.56
N GLN A 124 10.72 0.04 11.39
CA GLN A 124 12.00 -0.11 12.08
C GLN A 124 13.02 0.97 11.70
N ALA A 125 12.98 1.42 10.43
CA ALA A 125 13.83 2.53 9.99
C ALA A 125 13.54 3.84 10.73
N LEU A 126 12.28 4.10 11.12
CA LEU A 126 11.94 5.27 11.94
C LEU A 126 12.62 5.24 13.31
N ILE A 127 12.63 4.07 13.98
CA ILE A 127 13.29 3.91 15.27
C ILE A 127 14.79 4.17 15.15
N LYS A 128 15.39 3.69 14.06
CA LYS A 128 16.82 3.83 13.80
C LYS A 128 17.22 5.27 13.47
N GLU A 129 16.40 5.97 12.69
CA GLU A 129 16.68 7.33 12.21
C GLU A 129 16.32 8.40 13.25
N PHE A 130 15.30 8.15 14.07
CA PHE A 130 14.78 9.08 15.08
C PHE A 130 14.72 8.45 16.48
N PRO A 131 15.86 7.98 17.03
CA PRO A 131 15.86 7.30 18.32
C PRO A 131 15.36 8.19 19.46
N GLU A 132 15.58 9.50 19.37
CA GLU A 132 15.14 10.48 20.36
C GLU A 132 13.62 10.75 20.33
N LEU A 133 12.93 10.31 19.28
CA LEU A 133 11.47 10.44 19.10
C LEU A 133 10.75 9.09 19.15
N SER A 134 11.43 8.06 19.69
CA SER A 134 10.94 6.67 19.72
C SER A 134 10.50 6.22 21.13
N GLY A 135 10.27 7.17 22.03
CA GLY A 135 9.72 6.92 23.36
C GLY A 135 8.22 6.61 23.32
N SER A 136 7.67 6.23 24.49
CA SER A 136 6.23 6.02 24.64
C SER A 136 5.46 7.33 24.43
N ASN A 137 4.41 7.28 23.63
CA ASN A 137 3.60 8.41 23.18
C ASN A 137 4.35 9.42 22.28
N ASP A 138 5.51 9.03 21.76
CA ASP A 138 6.24 9.85 20.79
C ASP A 138 5.76 9.58 19.34
N VAL A 139 6.24 10.42 18.43
CA VAL A 139 5.81 10.39 17.03
C VAL A 139 6.14 9.08 16.31
N VAL A 140 7.24 8.40 16.63
CA VAL A 140 7.59 7.12 16.00
C VAL A 140 6.61 6.03 16.42
N GLU A 141 6.23 5.98 17.71
CA GLU A 141 5.17 5.07 18.18
C GLU A 141 3.85 5.34 17.47
N PHE A 142 3.46 6.62 17.34
CA PHE A 142 2.27 7.03 16.58
C PHE A 142 2.31 6.48 15.14
N TYR A 143 3.43 6.61 14.43
CA TYR A 143 3.60 6.06 13.07
C TYR A 143 3.48 4.53 13.02
N HIS A 144 3.90 3.83 14.07
CA HIS A 144 3.71 2.39 14.18
C HIS A 144 2.23 1.99 14.28
N HIS A 145 1.40 2.84 14.86
CA HIS A 145 -0.04 2.60 14.98
C HIS A 145 -0.81 2.97 13.72
N ILE A 146 -0.54 4.15 13.14
CA ILE A 146 -1.39 4.68 12.05
C ILE A 146 -1.13 4.05 10.68
N TYR A 147 0.10 3.61 10.38
CA TYR A 147 0.37 2.98 9.08
C TYR A 147 -0.03 1.50 9.11
N GLY A 148 -0.93 1.14 8.21
CA GLY A 148 -1.44 -0.21 8.05
C GLY A 148 -1.46 -0.67 6.60
N ILE A 149 -1.80 -1.95 6.41
CA ILE A 149 -2.06 -2.57 5.12
C ILE A 149 -3.55 -2.88 5.05
N LEU A 150 -4.23 -2.33 4.05
CA LEU A 150 -5.52 -2.80 3.62
C LEU A 150 -5.28 -3.83 2.52
N GLY A 151 -5.60 -5.10 2.80
CA GLY A 151 -5.28 -6.24 1.95
C GLY A 151 -4.50 -7.33 2.67
N ASP A 152 -3.87 -8.21 1.93
CA ASP A 152 -3.07 -9.31 2.47
C ASP A 152 -1.61 -8.87 2.69
N PRO A 153 -1.10 -8.89 3.93
CA PRO A 153 0.29 -8.53 4.20
C PRO A 153 1.31 -9.52 3.63
N SER A 154 0.91 -10.75 3.30
CA SER A 154 1.77 -11.75 2.65
C SER A 154 1.81 -11.62 1.12
N LEU A 155 1.08 -10.63 0.57
CA LEU A 155 1.11 -10.38 -0.86
C LEU A 155 2.51 -10.02 -1.35
N SER A 156 3.04 -10.83 -2.26
CA SER A 156 4.33 -10.56 -2.90
C SER A 156 4.21 -9.47 -3.95
N VAL A 157 5.13 -8.51 -3.89
CA VAL A 157 5.23 -7.39 -4.83
C VAL A 157 6.12 -7.79 -6.00
N TRP A 158 5.58 -7.69 -7.21
CA TRP A 158 6.28 -8.08 -8.43
C TRP A 158 6.94 -6.85 -9.06
N LEU A 159 8.27 -6.80 -9.05
CA LEU A 159 9.06 -5.70 -9.61
C LEU A 159 9.42 -5.91 -11.07
N GLN A 160 9.21 -7.11 -11.60
CA GLN A 160 9.56 -7.48 -12.97
C GLN A 160 8.35 -8.06 -13.69
N ALA A 161 8.37 -8.00 -15.03
CA ALA A 161 7.37 -8.68 -15.83
C ALA A 161 7.40 -10.19 -15.57
N PRO A 162 6.21 -10.85 -15.45
CA PRO A 162 6.14 -12.29 -15.30
C PRO A 162 6.89 -12.98 -16.44
N GLN A 163 7.70 -13.98 -16.11
CA GLN A 163 8.33 -14.85 -17.11
C GLN A 163 7.48 -16.09 -17.33
N ASN A 164 7.44 -16.56 -18.57
CA ASN A 164 6.79 -17.81 -18.87
C ASN A 164 7.56 -18.96 -18.21
N MET A 165 6.87 -19.71 -17.37
CA MET A 165 7.40 -20.97 -16.84
C MET A 165 7.01 -22.11 -17.78
N THR A 166 7.98 -22.90 -18.22
CA THR A 166 7.75 -24.22 -18.81
C THR A 166 7.99 -25.26 -17.73
N ALA A 167 6.97 -26.05 -17.42
CA ALA A 167 7.12 -27.23 -16.54
C ALA A 167 7.15 -28.46 -17.45
N ASP A 168 8.27 -29.16 -17.47
CA ASP A 168 8.31 -30.51 -17.98
C ASP A 168 7.85 -31.46 -16.86
N ILE A 169 6.70 -32.07 -17.04
CA ILE A 169 6.23 -33.15 -16.14
C ILE A 169 6.85 -34.43 -16.68
N GLU A 170 7.89 -34.94 -16.00
CA GLU A 170 8.32 -36.31 -16.22
C GLU A 170 7.19 -37.21 -15.73
N ASP A 171 6.75 -38.16 -16.60
CA ASP A 171 5.79 -39.16 -16.22
C ASP A 171 6.34 -39.97 -15.04
N ASP A 172 5.65 -39.92 -13.91
CA ASP A 172 6.04 -40.69 -12.73
C ASP A 172 5.82 -42.18 -13.00
N PRO A 173 6.88 -43.01 -13.11
CA PRO A 173 6.74 -44.45 -13.41
C PRO A 173 6.06 -45.25 -12.29
N ILE A 174 5.70 -44.60 -11.18
CA ILE A 174 5.02 -45.24 -10.04
C ILE A 174 3.49 -45.25 -10.21
N LEU A 175 2.94 -44.56 -11.19
CA LEU A 175 1.49 -44.47 -11.44
C LEU A 175 1.01 -45.37 -12.62
N ASN A 176 1.82 -46.30 -13.12
CA ASN A 176 1.46 -47.28 -14.13
C ASN A 176 1.37 -48.71 -13.53
#